data_4d0773a8738b994826ec3b1b05ffd83f
#
_entry.id   4d0773a8738b994826ec3b1b05ffd83f
#
_cell.length_a   1.000
_cell.length_b   1.000
_cell.length_c   1.000
_cell.angle_alpha   90.00
_cell.angle_beta   90.00
_cell.angle_gamma   90.00
#
_symmetry.space_group_name_H-M   'P 1'
#
loop_
_entity.id
_entity.type
_entity.pdbx_description
1 polymer ?
#
loop_
_entity_poly.entity_id
_entity_poly.type
_entity_poly.pdbx_seq_one_letter_code
_entity_poly.pdbx_strand_id
1 'polypeptide(L)'
;LLVVPGIFFALIILQPNLSTAGTVILVTFVMIFVAGMDMKIVFAMIGSGAALFAALVIAEPYRLSRVTSFLDPFQDPLGKGYQVIQGLYAIGSGGLFGLGLGKSKQKYFYIPEPQNDFIFAIIGEELGLIGCIIVIMLFVVLVYRCVRIALKTSNVFACMVVIGIGAQIGIQAALNIAVATSSMPATGVALPFISYGGTSLTIFMGAVGIVLNISKHVKIN
;
A
#
# COMPACT_ATOMS: atom_id res chain seq x y z
N LEU A 1 2.42 19.64 -13.88
CA LEU A 1 2.54 18.58 -12.85
C LEU A 1 1.62 17.38 -13.13
N LEU A 2 0.35 17.57 -13.54
CA LEU A 2 -0.61 16.48 -13.77
C LEU A 2 -0.40 15.68 -15.06
N VAL A 3 0.30 16.21 -16.04
CA VAL A 3 0.47 15.56 -17.36
C VAL A 3 1.24 14.24 -17.24
N VAL A 4 2.37 14.25 -16.54
CA VAL A 4 3.22 13.06 -16.41
C VAL A 4 2.50 11.94 -15.61
N PRO A 5 1.96 12.18 -14.40
CA PRO A 5 1.17 11.17 -13.68
C PRO A 5 -0.06 10.72 -14.45
N GLY A 6 -0.71 11.61 -15.22
CA GLY A 6 -1.86 11.28 -16.06
C GLY A 6 -1.51 10.30 -17.19
N ILE A 7 -0.36 10.47 -17.83
CA ILE A 7 0.14 9.53 -18.84
C ILE A 7 0.41 8.16 -18.22
N PHE A 8 1.12 8.11 -17.08
CA PHE A 8 1.38 6.85 -16.38
C PHE A 8 0.09 6.16 -15.93
N PHE A 9 -0.86 6.91 -15.39
CA PHE A 9 -2.17 6.40 -15.01
C PHE A 9 -2.89 5.75 -16.20
N ALA A 10 -2.96 6.45 -17.35
CA ALA A 10 -3.60 5.93 -18.55
C ALA A 10 -2.93 4.63 -19.05
N LEU A 11 -1.59 4.60 -19.08
CA LEU A 11 -0.84 3.42 -19.51
C LEU A 11 -1.03 2.23 -18.55
N ILE A 12 -1.08 2.47 -17.24
CA ILE A 12 -1.28 1.41 -16.23
C ILE A 12 -2.71 0.87 -16.27
N ILE A 13 -3.71 1.72 -16.54
CA ILE A 13 -5.10 1.25 -16.71
C ILE A 13 -5.24 0.34 -17.93
N LEU A 14 -4.50 0.60 -19.00
CA LEU A 14 -4.48 -0.28 -20.19
C LEU A 14 -3.91 -1.68 -19.88
N GLN A 15 -3.12 -1.82 -18.83
CA GLN A 15 -2.60 -3.10 -18.31
C GLN A 15 -3.53 -3.80 -17.29
N PRO A 16 -4.82 -3.55 -17.29
CA PRO A 16 -5.87 -3.71 -16.27
C PRO A 16 -5.40 -3.74 -14.79
N ASN A 17 -4.43 -2.90 -14.43
CA ASN A 17 -3.91 -2.82 -13.05
C ASN A 17 -4.42 -1.54 -12.36
N LEU A 18 -5.69 -1.56 -11.93
CA LEU A 18 -6.33 -0.43 -11.27
C LEU A 18 -5.67 -0.06 -9.94
N SER A 19 -5.14 -1.02 -9.21
CA SER A 19 -4.54 -0.80 -7.89
C SER A 19 -3.25 0.00 -7.97
N THR A 20 -2.37 -0.34 -8.90
CA THR A 20 -1.14 0.42 -9.15
C THR A 20 -1.46 1.81 -9.71
N ALA A 21 -2.43 1.92 -10.62
CA ALA A 21 -2.90 3.21 -11.13
C ALA A 21 -3.43 4.10 -9.99
N GLY A 22 -4.23 3.53 -9.08
CA GLY A 22 -4.73 4.21 -7.89
C GLY A 22 -3.61 4.69 -6.96
N THR A 23 -2.58 3.87 -6.74
CA THR A 23 -1.42 4.26 -5.93
C THR A 23 -0.69 5.47 -6.53
N VAL A 24 -0.47 5.50 -7.84
CA VAL A 24 0.17 6.64 -8.54
C VAL A 24 -0.64 7.92 -8.35
N ILE A 25 -1.98 7.85 -8.47
CA ILE A 25 -2.84 9.01 -8.24
C ILE A 25 -2.79 9.47 -6.79
N LEU A 26 -2.85 8.55 -5.82
CA LEU A 26 -2.80 8.91 -4.41
C LEU A 26 -1.48 9.59 -4.03
N VAL A 27 -0.35 9.08 -4.52
CA VAL A 27 0.97 9.71 -4.30
C VAL A 27 1.01 11.09 -4.96
N THR A 28 0.54 11.19 -6.20
CA THR A 28 0.48 12.48 -6.91
C THR A 28 -0.39 13.48 -6.15
N PHE A 29 -1.54 13.05 -5.65
CA PHE A 29 -2.42 13.86 -4.83
C PHE A 29 -1.73 14.40 -3.57
N VAL A 30 -1.03 13.53 -2.82
CA VAL A 30 -0.24 13.94 -1.65
C VAL A 30 0.82 14.97 -2.03
N MET A 31 1.55 14.76 -3.12
CA MET A 31 2.59 15.70 -3.58
C MET A 31 2.02 17.06 -3.95
N ILE A 32 0.90 17.10 -4.66
CA ILE A 32 0.27 18.36 -5.08
C ILE A 32 -0.37 19.07 -3.88
N PHE A 33 -0.95 18.31 -2.95
CA PHE A 33 -1.46 18.85 -1.69
C PHE A 33 -0.37 19.55 -0.88
N VAL A 34 0.78 18.90 -0.71
CA VAL A 34 1.94 19.47 0.00
C VAL A 34 2.54 20.66 -0.75
N ALA A 35 2.43 20.71 -2.07
CA ALA A 35 2.85 21.83 -2.89
C ALA A 35 1.98 23.11 -2.71
N GLY A 36 0.94 23.07 -1.86
CA GLY A 36 0.11 24.23 -1.53
C GLY A 36 -1.12 24.40 -2.41
N MET A 37 -1.76 23.30 -2.82
CA MET A 37 -3.00 23.34 -3.60
C MET A 37 -4.17 23.97 -2.83
N ASP A 38 -4.99 24.74 -3.53
CA ASP A 38 -6.26 25.26 -2.99
C ASP A 38 -7.19 24.10 -2.56
N MET A 39 -7.75 24.21 -1.35
CA MET A 39 -8.66 23.20 -0.80
C MET A 39 -9.88 22.93 -1.68
N LYS A 40 -10.35 23.92 -2.45
CA LYS A 40 -11.46 23.71 -3.41
C LYS A 40 -11.07 22.73 -4.51
N ILE A 41 -9.83 22.81 -5.00
CA ILE A 41 -9.30 21.90 -6.00
C ILE A 41 -9.12 20.50 -5.40
N VAL A 42 -8.65 20.40 -4.14
CA VAL A 42 -8.53 19.15 -3.40
C VAL A 42 -9.87 18.41 -3.34
N PHE A 43 -10.95 19.09 -2.91
CA PHE A 43 -12.28 18.48 -2.87
C PHE A 43 -12.81 18.11 -4.25
N ALA A 44 -12.57 18.92 -5.26
CA ALA A 44 -12.94 18.60 -6.65
C ALA A 44 -12.21 17.36 -7.16
N MET A 45 -10.91 17.22 -6.87
CA MET A 45 -10.12 16.05 -7.25
C MET A 45 -10.57 14.78 -6.51
N ILE A 46 -10.87 14.86 -5.22
CA ILE A 46 -11.41 13.72 -4.46
C ILE A 46 -12.75 13.29 -5.05
N GLY A 47 -13.67 14.22 -5.30
CA GLY A 47 -14.99 13.92 -5.86
C GLY A 47 -14.92 13.32 -7.27
N SER A 48 -14.13 13.94 -8.16
CA SER A 48 -13.96 13.43 -9.53
C SER A 48 -13.19 12.10 -9.55
N GLY A 49 -12.18 11.92 -8.69
CA GLY A 49 -11.43 10.69 -8.54
C GLY A 49 -12.29 9.54 -8.03
N ALA A 50 -13.14 9.79 -7.03
CA ALA A 50 -14.09 8.80 -6.52
C ALA A 50 -15.12 8.38 -7.58
N ALA A 51 -15.66 9.34 -8.34
CA ALA A 51 -16.60 9.07 -9.44
C ALA A 51 -15.94 8.24 -10.55
N LEU A 52 -14.71 8.62 -10.95
CA LEU A 52 -13.95 7.87 -11.95
C LEU A 52 -13.62 6.45 -11.45
N PHE A 53 -13.20 6.30 -10.21
CA PHE A 53 -12.91 4.98 -9.61
C PHE A 53 -14.16 4.10 -9.62
N ALA A 54 -15.31 4.63 -9.19
CA ALA A 54 -16.58 3.90 -9.20
C ALA A 54 -16.96 3.49 -10.63
N ALA A 55 -16.84 4.39 -11.61
CA ALA A 55 -17.10 4.09 -13.02
C ALA A 55 -16.19 2.96 -13.56
N LEU A 56 -14.88 3.01 -13.24
CA LEU A 56 -13.91 2.00 -13.66
C LEU A 56 -14.13 0.64 -12.98
N VAL A 57 -14.67 0.61 -11.75
CA VAL A 57 -15.03 -0.64 -11.08
C VAL A 57 -16.27 -1.25 -11.72
N ILE A 58 -17.31 -0.44 -11.98
CA ILE A 58 -18.57 -0.92 -12.57
C ILE A 58 -18.38 -1.38 -14.03
N ALA A 59 -17.48 -0.75 -14.77
CA ALA A 59 -17.23 -1.06 -16.17
C ALA A 59 -16.66 -2.47 -16.40
N GLU A 60 -16.00 -3.07 -15.39
CA GLU A 60 -15.32 -4.36 -15.52
C GLU A 60 -15.85 -5.39 -14.55
N PRO A 61 -16.46 -6.50 -15.02
CA PRO A 61 -17.02 -7.54 -14.14
C PRO A 61 -16.01 -8.15 -13.16
N TYR A 62 -14.75 -8.26 -13.57
CA TYR A 62 -13.67 -8.75 -12.70
C TYR A 62 -13.41 -7.81 -11.50
N ARG A 63 -13.44 -6.49 -11.70
CA ARG A 63 -13.25 -5.51 -10.62
C ARG A 63 -14.45 -5.49 -9.68
N LEU A 64 -15.65 -5.54 -10.26
CA LEU A 64 -16.89 -5.64 -9.49
C LEU A 64 -16.90 -6.91 -8.62
N SER A 65 -16.45 -8.04 -9.16
CA SER A 65 -16.40 -9.29 -8.41
C SER A 65 -15.43 -9.25 -7.22
N ARG A 66 -14.36 -8.47 -7.27
CA ARG A 66 -13.48 -8.23 -6.11
C ARG A 66 -14.18 -7.43 -5.01
N VAL A 67 -15.00 -6.45 -5.37
CA VAL A 67 -15.78 -5.66 -4.41
C VAL A 67 -16.85 -6.53 -3.76
N THR A 68 -17.58 -7.33 -4.53
CA THR A 68 -18.61 -8.24 -3.99
C THR A 68 -18.01 -9.29 -3.06
N SER A 69 -16.88 -9.91 -3.43
CA SER A 69 -16.17 -10.87 -2.58
C SER A 69 -15.58 -10.24 -1.31
N PHE A 70 -15.30 -8.95 -1.34
CA PHE A 70 -14.88 -8.19 -0.14
C PHE A 70 -16.06 -7.97 0.81
N LEU A 71 -17.24 -7.60 0.29
CA LEU A 71 -18.44 -7.34 1.10
C LEU A 71 -18.97 -8.61 1.77
N ASP A 72 -18.94 -9.73 1.06
CA ASP A 72 -19.35 -11.04 1.60
C ASP A 72 -18.46 -12.16 1.03
N PRO A 73 -17.28 -12.40 1.64
CA PRO A 73 -16.35 -13.42 1.17
C PRO A 73 -16.89 -14.85 1.37
N PHE A 74 -17.89 -15.04 2.25
CA PHE A 74 -18.46 -16.34 2.55
C PHE A 74 -19.53 -16.80 1.55
N GLN A 75 -19.96 -15.97 0.60
CA GLN A 75 -20.84 -16.42 -0.50
C GLN A 75 -20.15 -17.41 -1.44
N ASP A 76 -18.84 -17.27 -1.66
CA ASP A 76 -18.06 -18.17 -2.51
C ASP A 76 -16.73 -18.53 -1.80
N PRO A 77 -16.78 -19.37 -0.75
CA PRO A 77 -15.63 -19.64 0.12
C PRO A 77 -14.50 -20.40 -0.57
N LEU A 78 -14.79 -21.14 -1.63
CA LEU A 78 -13.82 -21.95 -2.38
C LEU A 78 -13.35 -21.26 -3.67
N GLY A 79 -14.01 -20.18 -4.07
CA GLY A 79 -13.69 -19.41 -5.27
C GLY A 79 -13.14 -18.03 -4.93
N LYS A 80 -13.90 -16.99 -5.27
CA LYS A 80 -13.45 -15.59 -5.18
C LYS A 80 -13.17 -15.08 -3.76
N GLY A 81 -13.85 -15.62 -2.74
CA GLY A 81 -13.65 -15.28 -1.33
C GLY A 81 -12.49 -16.03 -0.68
N TYR A 82 -12.00 -17.10 -1.29
CA TYR A 82 -11.04 -18.02 -0.69
C TYR A 82 -9.81 -17.33 -0.11
N GLN A 83 -9.15 -16.49 -0.91
CA GLN A 83 -7.92 -15.80 -0.51
C GLN A 83 -8.11 -14.88 0.70
N VAL A 84 -9.22 -14.16 0.73
CA VAL A 84 -9.58 -13.25 1.83
C VAL A 84 -9.85 -14.04 3.11
N ILE A 85 -10.63 -15.11 3.02
CA ILE A 85 -10.96 -15.98 4.15
C ILE A 85 -9.71 -16.62 4.76
N GLN A 86 -8.81 -17.15 3.92
CA GLN A 86 -7.56 -17.74 4.40
C GLN A 86 -6.63 -16.70 5.04
N GLY A 87 -6.61 -15.46 4.51
CA GLY A 87 -5.90 -14.34 5.13
C GLY A 87 -6.43 -14.00 6.53
N LEU A 88 -7.76 -13.97 6.69
CA LEU A 88 -8.39 -13.76 7.99
C LEU A 88 -8.12 -14.91 8.97
N TYR A 89 -8.15 -16.16 8.50
CA TYR A 89 -7.78 -17.31 9.33
C TYR A 89 -6.31 -17.27 9.76
N ALA A 90 -5.40 -16.83 8.89
CA ALA A 90 -4.00 -16.63 9.24
C ALA A 90 -3.87 -15.65 10.42
N ILE A 91 -4.41 -14.43 10.27
CA ILE A 91 -4.34 -13.41 11.33
C ILE A 91 -5.04 -13.89 12.61
N GLY A 92 -6.23 -14.51 12.50
CA GLY A 92 -7.00 -14.98 13.64
C GLY A 92 -6.31 -16.12 14.41
N SER A 93 -5.62 -17.01 13.71
CA SER A 93 -4.88 -18.13 14.34
C SER A 93 -3.63 -17.69 15.10
N GLY A 94 -3.04 -16.54 14.75
CA GLY A 94 -1.83 -16.04 15.39
C GLY A 94 -2.04 -15.52 16.82
N GLY A 95 -3.25 -15.08 17.17
CA GLY A 95 -3.51 -14.52 18.50
C GLY A 95 -2.58 -13.36 18.87
N LEU A 96 -2.22 -13.25 20.15
CA LEU A 96 -1.35 -12.16 20.62
C LEU A 96 0.13 -12.38 20.28
N PHE A 97 0.64 -13.60 20.41
CA PHE A 97 2.07 -13.91 20.34
C PHE A 97 2.49 -14.65 19.08
N GLY A 98 1.53 -15.11 18.25
CA GLY A 98 1.79 -15.90 17.07
C GLY A 98 2.06 -17.39 17.36
N LEU A 99 2.08 -18.17 16.28
CA LEU A 99 2.41 -19.59 16.32
C LEU A 99 3.92 -19.85 16.39
N GLY A 100 4.73 -18.82 16.18
CA GLY A 100 6.19 -18.86 16.07
C GLY A 100 6.69 -18.76 14.64
N LEU A 101 7.90 -18.20 14.47
CA LEU A 101 8.54 -18.01 13.17
C LEU A 101 8.68 -19.35 12.44
N GLY A 102 8.31 -19.32 11.16
CA GLY A 102 8.38 -20.51 10.30
C GLY A 102 7.22 -21.50 10.48
N LYS A 103 6.32 -21.30 11.45
CA LYS A 103 5.24 -22.25 11.78
C LYS A 103 3.87 -21.90 11.19
N SER A 104 3.79 -20.91 10.30
CA SER A 104 2.58 -20.61 9.57
C SER A 104 2.09 -21.86 8.82
N LYS A 105 0.81 -22.19 8.97
CA LYS A 105 0.15 -23.24 8.20
C LYS A 105 -0.37 -22.70 6.88
N GLN A 106 -0.83 -21.46 6.88
CA GLN A 106 -1.47 -20.83 5.73
C GLN A 106 -0.49 -20.58 4.56
N LYS A 107 0.81 -20.45 4.81
CA LYS A 107 1.82 -20.35 3.76
C LYS A 107 2.03 -21.62 2.95
N TYR A 108 1.62 -22.79 3.48
CA TYR A 108 1.73 -24.07 2.79
C TYR A 108 0.44 -24.36 2.01
N PHE A 109 0.33 -23.79 0.80
CA PHE A 109 -0.72 -24.05 -0.20
C PHE A 109 -2.15 -23.58 0.13
N TYR A 110 -2.41 -22.92 1.28
CA TYR A 110 -3.75 -22.39 1.58
C TYR A 110 -3.96 -20.99 1.01
N ILE A 111 -2.94 -20.13 0.98
CA ILE A 111 -3.04 -18.80 0.37
C ILE A 111 -2.29 -18.83 -0.96
N PRO A 112 -2.91 -18.46 -2.10
CA PRO A 112 -2.20 -18.23 -3.36
C PRO A 112 -1.21 -17.07 -3.21
N GLU A 113 0.06 -17.28 -3.62
CA GLU A 113 1.13 -16.27 -3.59
C GLU A 113 1.26 -15.55 -2.23
N PRO A 114 1.33 -16.28 -1.08
CA PRO A 114 1.28 -15.68 0.26
C PRO A 114 2.45 -14.71 0.51
N GLN A 115 3.59 -14.95 -0.14
CA GLN A 115 4.81 -14.16 -0.04
C GLN A 115 4.70 -12.79 -0.74
N ASN A 116 3.73 -12.59 -1.61
CA ASN A 116 3.54 -11.34 -2.36
C ASN A 116 2.53 -10.43 -1.64
N ASP A 117 1.24 -10.69 -1.81
CA ASP A 117 0.17 -9.75 -1.46
C ASP A 117 -0.35 -9.95 -0.03
N PHE A 118 -0.20 -11.15 0.54
CA PHE A 118 -0.73 -11.54 1.85
C PHE A 118 0.36 -11.79 2.90
N ILE A 119 1.58 -11.32 2.65
CA ILE A 119 2.69 -11.53 3.60
C ILE A 119 2.38 -10.96 5.00
N PHE A 120 1.61 -9.87 5.09
CA PHE A 120 1.20 -9.31 6.37
C PHE A 120 0.28 -10.28 7.17
N ALA A 121 -0.57 -11.05 6.48
CA ALA A 121 -1.38 -12.09 7.14
C ALA A 121 -0.49 -13.22 7.70
N ILE A 122 0.56 -13.61 6.97
CA ILE A 122 1.55 -14.59 7.47
C ILE A 122 2.31 -14.05 8.68
N ILE A 123 2.69 -12.76 8.66
CA ILE A 123 3.30 -12.10 9.83
C ILE A 123 2.34 -12.17 11.02
N GLY A 124 1.04 -11.92 10.79
CA GLY A 124 0.01 -12.03 11.80
C GLY A 124 -0.11 -13.44 12.38
N GLU A 125 -0.02 -14.48 11.54
CA GLU A 125 -0.04 -15.88 11.98
C GLU A 125 1.22 -16.26 12.78
N GLU A 126 2.41 -15.88 12.30
CA GLU A 126 3.69 -16.30 12.90
C GLU A 126 4.08 -15.49 14.12
N LEU A 127 3.89 -14.16 14.11
CA LEU A 127 4.30 -13.22 15.17
C LEU A 127 3.13 -12.66 16.00
N GLY A 128 1.90 -12.97 15.60
CA GLY A 128 0.70 -12.50 16.28
C GLY A 128 0.49 -10.98 16.18
N LEU A 129 -0.44 -10.49 16.99
CA LEU A 129 -0.78 -9.07 17.04
C LEU A 129 0.42 -8.18 17.38
N ILE A 130 1.30 -8.64 18.28
CA ILE A 130 2.50 -7.88 18.68
C ILE A 130 3.42 -7.70 17.45
N GLY A 131 3.65 -8.74 16.66
CA GLY A 131 4.44 -8.64 15.43
C GLY A 131 3.83 -7.69 14.42
N CYS A 132 2.51 -7.76 14.22
CA CYS A 132 1.79 -6.82 13.35
C CYS A 132 1.96 -5.36 13.80
N ILE A 133 1.81 -5.08 15.10
CA ILE A 133 1.99 -3.73 15.65
C ILE A 133 3.43 -3.24 15.45
N ILE A 134 4.44 -4.08 15.68
CA ILE A 134 5.84 -3.72 15.45
C ILE A 134 6.07 -3.35 13.98
N VAL A 135 5.58 -4.14 13.04
CA VAL A 135 5.72 -3.85 11.60
C VAL A 135 5.03 -2.54 11.24
N ILE A 136 3.81 -2.31 11.70
CA ILE A 136 3.08 -1.05 11.46
C ILE A 136 3.88 0.13 12.04
N MET A 137 4.37 0.02 13.26
CA MET A 137 5.14 1.09 13.90
C MET A 137 6.44 1.40 13.15
N LEU A 138 7.12 0.40 12.59
CA LEU A 138 8.31 0.64 11.75
C LEU A 138 7.96 1.47 10.50
N PHE A 139 6.85 1.18 9.82
CA PHE A 139 6.39 1.99 8.69
C PHE A 139 5.99 3.41 9.12
N VAL A 140 5.27 3.54 10.24
CA VAL A 140 4.89 4.86 10.80
C VAL A 140 6.14 5.70 11.12
N VAL A 141 7.15 5.11 11.76
CA VAL A 141 8.41 5.79 12.07
C VAL A 141 9.14 6.19 10.79
N LEU A 142 9.20 5.31 9.79
CA LEU A 142 9.85 5.62 8.51
C LEU A 142 9.17 6.79 7.79
N VAL A 143 7.85 6.75 7.66
CA VAL A 143 7.07 7.85 7.04
C VAL A 143 7.22 9.14 7.84
N TYR A 144 7.11 9.08 9.16
CA TYR A 144 7.33 10.24 10.05
C TYR A 144 8.71 10.86 9.85
N ARG A 145 9.77 10.03 9.73
CA ARG A 145 11.12 10.52 9.42
C ARG A 145 11.20 11.20 8.06
N CYS A 146 10.56 10.65 7.03
CA CYS A 146 10.47 11.31 5.72
C CYS A 146 9.81 12.68 5.83
N VAL A 147 8.67 12.78 6.52
CA VAL A 147 7.98 14.07 6.75
C VAL A 147 8.87 15.05 7.51
N ARG A 148 9.55 14.61 8.58
CA ARG A 148 10.48 15.45 9.36
C ARG A 148 11.64 15.99 8.50
N ILE A 149 12.22 15.17 7.63
CA ILE A 149 13.29 15.58 6.69
C ILE A 149 12.73 16.58 5.69
N ALA A 150 11.59 16.31 5.09
CA ALA A 150 10.95 17.18 4.11
C ALA A 150 10.67 18.57 4.67
N LEU A 151 10.07 18.66 5.87
CA LEU A 151 9.73 19.93 6.53
C LEU A 151 10.96 20.79 6.89
N LYS A 152 12.13 20.16 7.09
CA LYS A 152 13.38 20.86 7.42
C LYS A 152 14.24 21.16 6.21
N THR A 153 13.87 20.67 5.02
CA THR A 153 14.64 20.87 3.78
C THR A 153 14.29 22.20 3.14
N SER A 154 15.29 23.07 2.94
CA SER A 154 15.12 24.36 2.29
C SER A 154 14.93 24.28 0.76
N ASN A 155 15.39 23.19 0.14
CA ASN A 155 15.28 22.97 -1.30
C ASN A 155 13.92 22.32 -1.61
N VAL A 156 13.07 23.04 -2.37
CA VAL A 156 11.72 22.60 -2.74
C VAL A 156 11.75 21.27 -3.52
N PHE A 157 12.71 21.09 -4.43
CA PHE A 157 12.84 19.84 -5.18
C PHE A 157 13.13 18.65 -4.23
N ALA A 158 14.13 18.80 -3.36
CA ALA A 158 14.47 17.76 -2.39
C ALA A 158 13.32 17.46 -1.43
N CYS A 159 12.58 18.49 -0.98
CA CYS A 159 11.37 18.33 -0.18
C CYS A 159 10.33 17.46 -0.90
N MET A 160 10.00 17.78 -2.17
CA MET A 160 9.04 17.04 -2.96
C MET A 160 9.45 15.59 -3.22
N VAL A 161 10.74 15.35 -3.45
CA VAL A 161 11.28 13.98 -3.62
C VAL A 161 11.08 13.16 -2.35
N VAL A 162 11.43 13.71 -1.17
CA VAL A 162 11.28 13.01 0.10
C VAL A 162 9.81 12.75 0.43
N ILE A 163 8.92 13.71 0.18
CA ILE A 163 7.47 13.54 0.37
C ILE A 163 6.93 12.46 -0.57
N GLY A 164 7.32 12.47 -1.85
CA GLY A 164 6.89 11.46 -2.82
C GLY A 164 7.29 10.05 -2.42
N ILE A 165 8.54 9.87 -1.99
CA ILE A 165 9.05 8.56 -1.52
C ILE A 165 8.32 8.13 -0.24
N GLY A 166 8.18 9.02 0.75
CA GLY A 166 7.48 8.73 2.00
C GLY A 166 6.01 8.40 1.77
N ALA A 167 5.33 9.13 0.89
CA ALA A 167 3.94 8.88 0.51
C ALA A 167 3.79 7.53 -0.20
N GLN A 168 4.69 7.20 -1.15
CA GLN A 168 4.68 5.93 -1.85
C GLN A 168 4.79 4.75 -0.88
N ILE A 169 5.77 4.79 0.03
CA ILE A 169 5.97 3.74 1.03
C ILE A 169 4.75 3.65 1.97
N GLY A 170 4.27 4.78 2.49
CA GLY A 170 3.17 4.81 3.45
C GLY A 170 1.84 4.34 2.84
N ILE A 171 1.49 4.82 1.66
CA ILE A 171 0.25 4.45 0.96
C ILE A 171 0.29 2.96 0.61
N GLN A 172 1.41 2.47 0.08
CA GLN A 172 1.53 1.08 -0.35
C GLN A 172 1.47 0.12 0.84
N ALA A 173 2.14 0.47 1.96
CA ALA A 173 2.04 -0.30 3.20
C ALA A 173 0.62 -0.30 3.76
N ALA A 174 -0.04 0.86 3.81
CA ALA A 174 -1.41 0.98 4.29
C ALA A 174 -2.41 0.16 3.45
N LEU A 175 -2.27 0.19 2.11
CA LEU A 175 -3.11 -0.58 1.20
C LEU A 175 -2.91 -2.10 1.41
N ASN A 176 -1.67 -2.59 1.50
CA ASN A 176 -1.40 -4.00 1.74
C ASN A 176 -1.97 -4.48 3.08
N ILE A 177 -1.74 -3.71 4.15
CA ILE A 177 -2.27 -4.02 5.49
C ILE A 177 -3.79 -4.01 5.48
N ALA A 178 -4.44 -3.03 4.84
CA ALA A 178 -5.89 -2.95 4.73
C ALA A 178 -6.49 -4.16 3.97
N VAL A 179 -5.82 -4.61 2.91
CA VAL A 179 -6.22 -5.83 2.18
C VAL A 179 -6.06 -7.07 3.04
N ALA A 180 -4.91 -7.25 3.69
CA ALA A 180 -4.64 -8.40 4.54
C ALA A 180 -5.61 -8.51 5.73
N THR A 181 -6.05 -7.37 6.27
CA THR A 181 -7.05 -7.30 7.36
C THR A 181 -8.49 -7.29 6.86
N SER A 182 -8.72 -7.52 5.58
CA SER A 182 -10.06 -7.45 4.97
C SER A 182 -10.79 -6.12 5.27
N SER A 183 -10.05 -5.02 5.33
CA SER A 183 -10.62 -3.67 5.44
C SER A 183 -10.79 -3.01 4.07
N MET A 184 -10.27 -3.65 3.01
CA MET A 184 -10.31 -3.17 1.64
C MET A 184 -10.31 -4.37 0.67
N PRO A 185 -10.93 -4.26 -0.53
CA PRO A 185 -10.87 -5.31 -1.55
C PRO A 185 -9.44 -5.67 -1.94
N ALA A 186 -9.20 -6.93 -2.30
CA ALA A 186 -7.88 -7.42 -2.70
C ALA A 186 -7.31 -6.62 -3.89
N THR A 187 -6.11 -6.03 -3.71
CA THR A 187 -5.50 -5.11 -4.68
C THR A 187 -4.26 -5.66 -5.38
N GLY A 188 -3.58 -6.66 -4.84
CA GLY A 188 -2.31 -7.17 -5.39
C GLY A 188 -1.14 -6.20 -5.21
N VAL A 189 -1.21 -5.30 -4.23
CA VAL A 189 -0.14 -4.34 -3.91
C VAL A 189 0.80 -4.95 -2.89
N ALA A 190 2.08 -5.09 -3.24
CA ALA A 190 3.10 -5.68 -2.37
C ALA A 190 3.43 -4.77 -1.16
N LEU A 191 3.74 -5.36 0.00
CA LEU A 191 4.21 -4.64 1.18
C LEU A 191 5.68 -4.21 0.96
N PRO A 192 6.01 -2.90 0.99
CA PRO A 192 7.38 -2.43 0.76
C PRO A 192 8.39 -3.13 1.67
N PHE A 193 9.56 -3.47 1.16
CA PHE A 193 10.69 -4.14 1.82
C PHE A 193 10.43 -5.58 2.30
N ILE A 194 9.19 -6.01 2.50
CA ILE A 194 8.85 -7.29 3.15
C ILE A 194 8.34 -8.31 2.13
N SER A 195 7.45 -7.90 1.21
CA SER A 195 6.95 -8.80 0.16
C SER A 195 8.07 -9.29 -0.74
N TYR A 196 7.93 -10.51 -1.22
CA TYR A 196 8.86 -11.10 -2.16
C TYR A 196 8.86 -10.33 -3.49
N GLY A 197 10.03 -9.83 -3.88
CA GLY A 197 10.21 -9.09 -5.13
C GLY A 197 11.55 -8.34 -5.17
N GLY A 198 12.56 -8.94 -5.81
CA GLY A 198 13.91 -8.34 -5.89
C GLY A 198 13.93 -6.95 -6.51
N THR A 199 13.17 -6.72 -7.58
CA THR A 199 13.06 -5.42 -8.25
C THR A 199 12.42 -4.37 -7.32
N SER A 200 11.33 -4.72 -6.65
CA SER A 200 10.64 -3.83 -5.72
C SER A 200 11.56 -3.45 -4.55
N LEU A 201 12.23 -4.43 -3.94
CA LEU A 201 13.18 -4.21 -2.85
C LEU A 201 14.31 -3.27 -3.28
N THR A 202 14.92 -3.50 -4.44
CA THR A 202 16.02 -2.68 -4.95
C THR A 202 15.59 -1.23 -5.16
N ILE A 203 14.40 -1.01 -5.74
CA ILE A 203 13.86 0.34 -5.97
C ILE A 203 13.59 1.06 -4.64
N PHE A 204 12.94 0.39 -3.67
CA PHE A 204 12.67 1.01 -2.36
C PHE A 204 13.95 1.28 -1.57
N MET A 205 14.94 0.39 -1.62
CA MET A 205 16.25 0.60 -1.00
C MET A 205 16.96 1.81 -1.62
N GLY A 206 16.96 1.93 -2.96
CA GLY A 206 17.51 3.09 -3.67
C GLY A 206 16.78 4.38 -3.30
N ALA A 207 15.45 4.36 -3.25
CA ALA A 207 14.64 5.50 -2.85
C ALA A 207 14.97 5.98 -1.42
N VAL A 208 15.07 5.05 -0.46
CA VAL A 208 15.49 5.39 0.91
C VAL A 208 16.93 5.91 0.94
N GLY A 209 17.82 5.39 0.08
CA GLY A 209 19.18 5.93 -0.09
C GLY A 209 19.18 7.41 -0.49
N ILE A 210 18.28 7.82 -1.40
CA ILE A 210 18.09 9.24 -1.77
C ILE A 210 17.62 10.06 -0.56
N VAL A 211 16.62 9.56 0.21
CA VAL A 211 16.14 10.23 1.43
C VAL A 211 17.27 10.41 2.44
N LEU A 212 18.10 9.38 2.65
CA LEU A 212 19.26 9.43 3.55
C LEU A 212 20.30 10.45 3.07
N ASN A 213 20.55 10.54 1.76
CA ASN A 213 21.44 11.55 1.21
C ASN A 213 20.94 12.97 1.50
N ILE A 214 19.65 13.23 1.24
CA ILE A 214 19.03 14.54 1.52
C ILE A 214 19.12 14.85 3.03
N SER A 215 18.89 13.86 3.89
CA SER A 215 18.92 14.04 5.34
C SER A 215 20.27 14.52 5.89
N LYS A 216 21.38 14.22 5.22
CA LYS A 216 22.72 14.71 5.62
C LYS A 216 22.87 16.24 5.55
N HIS A 217 22.09 16.87 4.67
CA HIS A 217 22.13 18.32 4.46
C HIS A 217 21.08 19.07 5.31
N VAL A 218 20.35 18.33 6.15
CA VAL A 218 19.31 18.86 7.03
C VAL A 218 19.71 18.66 8.48
N LYS A 219 19.83 19.76 9.26
CA LYS A 219 20.05 19.67 10.72
C LYS A 219 18.78 19.14 11.40
N ILE A 220 18.78 17.83 11.70
CA ILE A 220 17.71 17.17 12.45
C ILE A 220 18.13 17.20 13.93
N ASN A 221 17.82 18.32 14.61
CA ASN A 221 17.84 18.39 16.08
C ASN A 221 16.49 17.88 16.63
#